data_c39d3c8111347a08e8a03baad8ee18c1
#
_entry.id   c39d3c8111347a08e8a03baad8ee18c1
#
_cell.length_a   1.000
_cell.length_b   1.000
_cell.length_c   1.000
_cell.angle_alpha   90.00
_cell.angle_beta   90.00
_cell.angle_gamma   90.00
#
_symmetry.space_group_name_H-M   'P 1'
#
loop_
_entity.id
_entity.type
_entity.pdbx_description
1 polymer ?
#
loop_
_entity_poly.entity_id
_entity_poly.type
_entity_poly.pdbx_seq_one_letter_code
_entity_poly.pdbx_strand_id
1 'polypeptide(L)'
;MEMRRIEKFFVNSHIFNYFHNKFLVSKFLKSIQDNPKNILEIGCGIGYTTKSLGKKFPNAKITAIDYDKEQINLANKLHGKIKNVKFMQGDATKSKFKHKSFDAVFEFNTLHHIKNYEKAINEIKRALKKNKNFYIMDISKYFFITVFRNFFPAEAYFTKEDVIKKLEKNKFEIKTHKGKRLFSIIATKI
;
A
#
# COMPACT_ATOMS: atom_id res chain seq x y z
N MET A 1 13.32 5.61 3.61
CA MET A 1 14.67 5.10 3.29
C MET A 1 14.70 4.80 1.79
N GLU A 2 15.78 5.12 1.11
CA GLU A 2 15.89 4.84 -0.33
C GLU A 2 16.08 3.35 -0.58
N MET A 3 15.32 2.78 -1.52
CA MET A 3 15.49 1.41 -1.98
C MET A 3 16.88 1.20 -2.58
N ARG A 4 17.47 0.01 -2.37
CA ARG A 4 18.73 -0.35 -3.02
C ARG A 4 18.57 -0.45 -4.54
N ARG A 5 19.65 -0.26 -5.32
CA ARG A 5 19.62 -0.31 -6.79
C ARG A 5 18.99 -1.59 -7.36
N ILE A 6 19.28 -2.74 -6.75
CA ILE A 6 18.72 -4.04 -7.17
C ILE A 6 17.20 -4.10 -6.93
N GLU A 7 16.72 -3.63 -5.79
CA GLU A 7 15.29 -3.54 -5.49
C GLU A 7 14.58 -2.60 -6.45
N LYS A 8 15.16 -1.41 -6.72
CA LYS A 8 14.64 -0.47 -7.71
C LYS A 8 14.52 -1.12 -9.10
N PHE A 9 15.48 -1.95 -9.52
CA PHE A 9 15.42 -2.65 -10.80
C PHE A 9 14.18 -3.55 -10.90
N PHE A 10 13.89 -4.35 -9.87
CA PHE A 10 12.72 -5.23 -9.86
C PHE A 10 11.40 -4.45 -9.70
N VAL A 11 11.37 -3.51 -8.75
CA VAL A 11 10.17 -2.66 -8.52
C VAL A 11 9.84 -1.80 -9.74
N ASN A 12 10.84 -1.37 -10.51
CA ASN A 12 10.66 -0.59 -11.73
C ASN A 12 10.45 -1.46 -12.98
N SER A 13 10.53 -2.80 -12.88
CA SER A 13 10.29 -3.69 -14.00
C SER A 13 8.83 -3.59 -14.46
N HIS A 14 8.61 -3.07 -15.67
CA HIS A 14 7.28 -2.96 -16.27
C HIS A 14 6.58 -4.31 -16.40
N ILE A 15 7.34 -5.37 -16.74
CA ILE A 15 6.82 -6.74 -16.91
C ILE A 15 6.35 -7.28 -15.56
N PHE A 16 7.18 -7.18 -14.51
CA PHE A 16 6.81 -7.62 -13.17
C PHE A 16 5.56 -6.90 -12.66
N ASN A 17 5.54 -5.56 -12.76
CA ASN A 17 4.41 -4.75 -12.35
C ASN A 17 3.13 -5.08 -13.12
N TYR A 18 3.23 -5.34 -14.43
CA TYR A 18 2.08 -5.74 -15.23
C TYR A 18 1.46 -7.04 -14.73
N PHE A 19 2.26 -8.11 -14.55
CA PHE A 19 1.77 -9.41 -14.07
C PHE A 19 1.25 -9.33 -12.64
N HIS A 20 1.97 -8.68 -11.73
CA HIS A 20 1.54 -8.46 -10.35
C HIS A 20 0.17 -7.77 -10.30
N ASN A 21 0.00 -6.68 -11.05
CA ASN A 21 -1.27 -5.96 -11.09
C ASN A 21 -2.40 -6.79 -11.73
N LYS A 22 -2.11 -7.48 -12.86
CA LYS A 22 -3.12 -8.24 -13.60
C LYS A 22 -3.67 -9.41 -12.77
N PHE A 23 -2.83 -10.13 -12.05
CA PHE A 23 -3.23 -11.37 -11.38
C PHE A 23 -3.55 -11.19 -9.89
N LEU A 24 -2.79 -10.38 -9.18
CA LEU A 24 -2.93 -10.25 -7.73
C LEU A 24 -3.76 -9.02 -7.33
N VAL A 25 -3.32 -7.83 -7.73
CA VAL A 25 -4.01 -6.58 -7.36
C VAL A 25 -5.42 -6.53 -7.92
N SER A 26 -5.62 -6.89 -9.19
CA SER A 26 -6.95 -6.86 -9.79
C SER A 26 -7.93 -7.84 -9.13
N LYS A 27 -7.46 -9.04 -8.72
CA LYS A 27 -8.26 -10.00 -7.97
C LYS A 27 -8.66 -9.45 -6.58
N PHE A 28 -7.70 -8.82 -5.89
CA PHE A 28 -7.98 -8.18 -4.61
C PHE A 28 -8.96 -7.02 -4.75
N LEU A 29 -8.76 -6.13 -5.73
CA LEU A 29 -9.66 -5.01 -5.98
C LEU A 29 -11.08 -5.46 -6.37
N LYS A 30 -11.24 -6.57 -7.10
CA LYS A 30 -12.56 -7.14 -7.44
C LYS A 30 -13.34 -7.57 -6.20
N SER A 31 -12.67 -8.00 -5.12
CA SER A 31 -13.35 -8.40 -3.87
C SER A 31 -13.87 -7.23 -3.04
N ILE A 32 -13.50 -5.99 -3.39
CA ILE A 32 -13.89 -4.78 -2.67
C ILE A 32 -15.23 -4.26 -3.20
N GLN A 33 -16.22 -4.18 -2.32
CA GLN A 33 -17.57 -3.68 -2.64
C GLN A 33 -17.74 -2.19 -2.28
N ASP A 34 -16.82 -1.61 -1.51
CA ASP A 34 -16.87 -0.20 -1.11
C ASP A 34 -16.77 0.74 -2.30
N ASN A 35 -17.36 1.94 -2.14
CA ASN A 35 -17.27 3.03 -3.12
C ASN A 35 -16.71 4.31 -2.47
N PRO A 36 -15.42 4.32 -2.08
CA PRO A 36 -14.78 5.46 -1.43
C PRO A 36 -14.68 6.65 -2.39
N LYS A 37 -14.80 7.87 -1.82
CA LYS A 37 -14.67 9.13 -2.58
C LYS A 37 -13.27 9.73 -2.49
N ASN A 38 -12.58 9.55 -1.36
CA ASN A 38 -11.22 10.04 -1.13
C ASN A 38 -10.35 8.85 -0.70
N ILE A 39 -9.38 8.51 -1.53
CA ILE A 39 -8.48 7.36 -1.35
C ILE A 39 -7.06 7.86 -1.12
N LEU A 40 -6.38 7.26 -0.15
CA LEU A 40 -4.93 7.36 0.00
C LEU A 40 -4.29 6.01 -0.38
N GLU A 41 -3.27 6.05 -1.20
CA GLU A 41 -2.35 4.92 -1.39
C GLU A 41 -0.98 5.30 -0.82
N ILE A 42 -0.43 4.44 0.03
CA ILE A 42 0.93 4.59 0.57
C ILE A 42 1.89 3.65 -0.15
N GLY A 43 3.08 4.15 -0.49
CA GLY A 43 4.11 3.39 -1.21
C GLY A 43 3.70 3.04 -2.64
N CYS A 44 3.27 4.04 -3.39
CA CYS A 44 2.75 3.83 -4.74
C CYS A 44 3.82 3.41 -5.79
N GLY A 45 5.11 3.53 -5.46
CA GLY A 45 6.19 3.28 -6.39
C GLY A 45 6.00 4.06 -7.70
N ILE A 46 6.19 3.40 -8.85
CA ILE A 46 5.98 4.00 -10.18
C ILE A 46 4.51 4.04 -10.63
N GLY A 47 3.54 3.77 -9.75
CA GLY A 47 2.12 4.06 -9.93
C GLY A 47 1.26 3.02 -10.63
N TYR A 48 1.71 1.76 -10.80
CA TYR A 48 0.91 0.72 -11.45
C TYR A 48 -0.33 0.32 -10.64
N THR A 49 -0.20 0.18 -9.34
CA THR A 49 -1.31 -0.10 -8.42
C THR A 49 -2.27 1.08 -8.36
N THR A 50 -1.75 2.31 -8.32
CA THR A 50 -2.53 3.54 -8.39
C THR A 50 -3.38 3.62 -9.65
N LYS A 51 -2.80 3.26 -10.82
CA LYS A 51 -3.56 3.16 -12.09
C LYS A 51 -4.73 2.18 -11.98
N SER A 52 -4.53 1.05 -11.31
CA SER A 52 -5.59 0.05 -11.09
C SER A 52 -6.67 0.56 -10.14
N LEU A 53 -6.27 1.30 -9.08
CA LEU A 53 -7.20 2.01 -8.20
C LEU A 53 -8.02 3.07 -8.97
N GLY A 54 -7.35 3.88 -9.82
CA GLY A 54 -8.01 4.90 -10.64
C GLY A 54 -9.08 4.33 -11.56
N LYS A 55 -8.82 3.15 -12.14
CA LYS A 55 -9.78 2.43 -12.97
C LYS A 55 -10.93 1.82 -12.15
N LYS A 56 -10.63 1.24 -10.99
CA LYS A 56 -11.65 0.62 -10.11
C LYS A 56 -12.59 1.66 -9.50
N PHE A 57 -12.07 2.84 -9.15
CA PHE A 57 -12.81 3.91 -8.48
C PHE A 57 -12.76 5.21 -9.30
N PRO A 58 -13.42 5.29 -10.47
CA PRO A 58 -13.28 6.41 -11.39
C PRO A 58 -13.82 7.74 -10.83
N ASN A 59 -14.73 7.67 -9.87
CA ASN A 59 -15.34 8.83 -9.20
C ASN A 59 -14.64 9.22 -7.88
N ALA A 60 -13.56 8.53 -7.50
CA ALA A 60 -12.79 8.86 -6.31
C ALA A 60 -11.63 9.80 -6.64
N LYS A 61 -11.26 10.67 -5.69
CA LYS A 61 -9.99 11.38 -5.69
C LYS A 61 -8.94 10.49 -5.02
N ILE A 62 -7.90 10.14 -5.75
CA ILE A 62 -6.82 9.28 -5.26
C ILE A 62 -5.57 10.12 -5.05
N THR A 63 -5.07 10.11 -3.81
CA THR A 63 -3.76 10.64 -3.46
C THR A 63 -2.82 9.46 -3.26
N ALA A 64 -1.76 9.39 -4.05
CA ALA A 64 -0.77 8.33 -3.99
C ALA A 64 0.57 8.90 -3.54
N ILE A 65 1.12 8.35 -2.46
CA ILE A 65 2.40 8.84 -1.93
C ILE A 65 3.47 7.76 -1.98
N ASP A 66 4.70 8.21 -2.20
CA ASP A 66 5.90 7.42 -2.00
C ASP A 66 6.97 8.26 -1.32
N TYR A 67 7.82 7.61 -0.53
CA TYR A 67 8.95 8.28 0.14
C TYR A 67 10.01 8.72 -0.86
N ASP A 68 10.25 7.90 -1.90
CA ASP A 68 11.27 8.13 -2.92
C ASP A 68 10.75 9.10 -4.00
N LYS A 69 11.37 10.28 -4.07
CA LYS A 69 11.04 11.30 -5.07
C LYS A 69 11.25 10.81 -6.52
N GLU A 70 12.21 9.91 -6.75
CA GLU A 70 12.46 9.34 -8.07
C GLU A 70 11.28 8.48 -8.53
N GLN A 71 10.71 7.67 -7.62
CA GLN A 71 9.50 6.89 -7.90
C GLN A 71 8.31 7.79 -8.26
N ILE A 72 8.13 8.89 -7.53
CA ILE A 72 7.07 9.87 -7.82
C ILE A 72 7.27 10.54 -9.19
N ASN A 73 8.49 10.87 -9.55
CA ASN A 73 8.79 11.45 -10.87
C ASN A 73 8.44 10.45 -11.99
N LEU A 74 8.80 9.17 -11.83
CA LEU A 74 8.46 8.11 -12.77
C LEU A 74 6.94 7.86 -12.82
N ALA A 75 6.26 7.83 -11.67
CA ALA A 75 4.81 7.68 -11.60
C ALA A 75 4.08 8.80 -12.35
N ASN A 76 4.50 10.05 -12.16
CA ASN A 76 3.94 11.20 -12.89
C ASN A 76 4.20 11.09 -14.41
N LYS A 77 5.40 10.68 -14.82
CA LYS A 77 5.73 10.47 -16.25
C LYS A 77 4.85 9.39 -16.88
N LEU A 78 4.64 8.27 -16.18
CA LEU A 78 3.91 7.12 -16.70
C LEU A 78 2.39 7.27 -16.60
N HIS A 79 1.89 7.87 -15.53
CA HIS A 79 0.49 7.82 -15.14
C HIS A 79 -0.11 9.17 -14.73
N GLY A 80 0.64 10.28 -14.77
CA GLY A 80 0.19 11.62 -14.34
C GLY A 80 -1.00 12.19 -15.14
N LYS A 81 -1.33 11.58 -16.29
CA LYS A 81 -2.52 11.98 -17.10
C LYS A 81 -3.84 11.38 -16.58
N ILE A 82 -3.81 10.52 -15.55
CA ILE A 82 -5.03 9.95 -14.97
C ILE A 82 -5.74 11.02 -14.14
N LYS A 83 -6.89 11.47 -14.60
CA LYS A 83 -7.60 12.67 -14.09
C LYS A 83 -7.92 12.63 -12.60
N ASN A 84 -8.20 11.47 -12.05
CA ASN A 84 -8.60 11.30 -10.65
C ASN A 84 -7.44 10.88 -9.72
N VAL A 85 -6.19 10.94 -10.19
CA VAL A 85 -4.99 10.53 -9.44
C VAL A 85 -4.04 11.72 -9.27
N LYS A 86 -3.49 11.86 -8.06
CA LYS A 86 -2.42 12.79 -7.75
C LYS A 86 -1.27 12.03 -7.07
N PHE A 87 -0.10 12.03 -7.70
CA PHE A 87 1.13 11.52 -7.11
C PHE A 87 1.87 12.62 -6.37
N MET A 88 2.39 12.31 -5.18
CA MET A 88 3.18 13.27 -4.40
C MET A 88 4.16 12.56 -3.47
N GLN A 89 5.32 13.17 -3.25
CA GLN A 89 6.27 12.67 -2.27
C GLN A 89 5.68 12.77 -0.86
N GLY A 90 5.81 11.71 -0.06
CA GLY A 90 5.31 11.68 1.31
C GLY A 90 5.86 10.52 2.12
N ASP A 91 5.97 10.73 3.43
CA ASP A 91 6.39 9.72 4.38
C ASP A 91 5.15 9.19 5.11
N ALA A 92 4.87 7.88 4.96
CA ALA A 92 3.72 7.23 5.58
C ALA A 92 3.78 7.26 7.13
N THR A 93 4.96 7.44 7.73
CA THR A 93 5.15 7.46 9.19
C THR A 93 4.93 8.83 9.83
N LYS A 94 4.84 9.89 9.02
CA LYS A 94 4.64 11.29 9.45
C LYS A 94 3.90 12.10 8.38
N SER A 95 2.79 11.57 7.92
CA SER A 95 1.99 12.21 6.88
C SER A 95 1.40 13.54 7.38
N LYS A 96 1.38 14.55 6.49
CA LYS A 96 0.81 15.87 6.80
C LYS A 96 -0.68 15.96 6.46
N PHE A 97 -1.35 14.85 6.23
CA PHE A 97 -2.78 14.84 5.92
C PHE A 97 -3.62 15.25 7.12
N LYS A 98 -4.75 15.89 6.87
CA LYS A 98 -5.74 16.23 7.91
C LYS A 98 -6.32 14.95 8.52
N HIS A 99 -6.72 15.02 9.78
CA HIS A 99 -7.45 13.96 10.46
C HIS A 99 -8.71 13.60 9.68
N LYS A 100 -9.03 12.30 9.60
CA LYS A 100 -10.30 11.80 9.04
C LYS A 100 -10.57 12.35 7.64
N SER A 101 -9.55 12.43 6.77
CA SER A 101 -9.67 12.97 5.41
C SER A 101 -9.94 11.91 4.34
N PHE A 102 -9.65 10.64 4.61
CA PHE A 102 -9.80 9.57 3.63
C PHE A 102 -10.92 8.59 3.97
N ASP A 103 -11.62 8.13 2.93
CA ASP A 103 -12.66 7.11 3.01
C ASP A 103 -12.08 5.69 2.88
N ALA A 104 -10.90 5.55 2.32
CA ALA A 104 -10.15 4.31 2.23
C ALA A 104 -8.64 4.61 2.19
N VAL A 105 -7.85 3.71 2.76
CA VAL A 105 -6.40 3.68 2.59
C VAL A 105 -6.01 2.35 1.98
N PHE A 106 -5.11 2.37 1.02
CA PHE A 106 -4.54 1.19 0.36
C PHE A 106 -3.05 1.13 0.57
N GLU A 107 -2.57 -0.08 0.68
CA GLU A 107 -1.15 -0.43 0.74
C GLU A 107 -0.94 -1.71 -0.09
N PHE A 108 0.07 -1.68 -0.95
CA PHE A 108 0.46 -2.82 -1.79
C PHE A 108 1.97 -3.03 -1.71
N ASN A 109 2.40 -4.06 -0.97
CA ASN A 109 3.81 -4.45 -0.81
C ASN A 109 4.72 -3.29 -0.34
N THR A 110 4.31 -2.57 0.69
CA THR A 110 5.03 -1.37 1.16
C THR A 110 5.40 -1.44 2.64
N LEU A 111 4.54 -1.98 3.52
CA LEU A 111 4.80 -1.98 4.96
C LEU A 111 6.12 -2.67 5.31
N HIS A 112 6.49 -3.74 4.60
CA HIS A 112 7.75 -4.45 4.83
C HIS A 112 9.01 -3.63 4.49
N HIS A 113 8.88 -2.52 3.75
CA HIS A 113 9.94 -1.55 3.52
C HIS A 113 9.99 -0.45 4.59
N ILE A 114 9.04 -0.40 5.51
CA ILE A 114 8.96 0.64 6.55
C ILE A 114 9.47 0.07 7.88
N LYS A 115 10.70 0.40 8.27
CA LYS A 115 11.30 -0.04 9.54
C LYS A 115 10.37 0.16 10.75
N ASN A 116 9.67 1.28 10.79
CA ASN A 116 8.70 1.60 11.85
C ASN A 116 7.27 1.62 11.28
N TYR A 117 6.83 0.47 10.75
CA TYR A 117 5.50 0.34 10.15
C TYR A 117 4.35 0.59 11.16
N GLU A 118 4.61 0.45 12.46
CA GLU A 118 3.64 0.80 13.50
C GLU A 118 3.31 2.31 13.48
N LYS A 119 4.30 3.18 13.26
CA LYS A 119 4.05 4.61 13.07
C LYS A 119 3.22 4.89 11.82
N ALA A 120 3.48 4.14 10.73
CA ALA A 120 2.65 4.25 9.53
C ALA A 120 1.19 3.84 9.81
N ILE A 121 0.95 2.74 10.53
CA ILE A 121 -0.41 2.32 10.94
C ILE A 121 -1.09 3.40 11.80
N ASN A 122 -0.36 4.05 12.72
CA ASN A 122 -0.91 5.14 13.53
C ASN A 122 -1.31 6.35 12.68
N GLU A 123 -0.46 6.74 11.72
CA GLU A 123 -0.76 7.83 10.79
C GLU A 123 -1.94 7.51 9.85
N ILE A 124 -2.00 6.27 9.36
CA ILE A 124 -3.12 5.79 8.57
C ILE A 124 -4.42 5.87 9.39
N LYS A 125 -4.39 5.38 10.64
CA LYS A 125 -5.54 5.51 11.54
C LYS A 125 -5.97 6.96 11.71
N ARG A 126 -5.02 7.88 11.91
CA ARG A 126 -5.28 9.31 12.07
C ARG A 126 -5.98 9.89 10.83
N ALA A 127 -5.48 9.56 9.64
CA ALA A 127 -5.96 10.09 8.36
C ALA A 127 -7.25 9.44 7.88
N LEU A 128 -7.53 8.18 8.24
CA LEU A 128 -8.72 7.43 7.86
C LEU A 128 -9.94 7.87 8.70
N LYS A 129 -11.10 8.00 8.08
CA LYS A 129 -12.38 8.27 8.76
C LYS A 129 -12.82 7.07 9.59
N LYS A 130 -13.67 7.29 10.60
CA LYS A 130 -14.29 6.22 11.39
C LYS A 130 -15.19 5.35 10.51
N ASN A 131 -15.25 4.05 10.79
CA ASN A 131 -16.00 3.04 10.05
C ASN A 131 -15.56 2.92 8.57
N LYS A 132 -14.29 3.26 8.28
CA LYS A 132 -13.70 3.13 6.94
C LYS A 132 -12.53 2.14 6.96
N ASN A 133 -12.19 1.63 5.78
CA ASN A 133 -11.33 0.48 5.63
C ASN A 133 -9.90 0.85 5.26
N PHE A 134 -8.96 0.15 5.87
CA PHE A 134 -7.58 0.02 5.46
C PHE A 134 -7.39 -1.33 4.76
N TYR A 135 -6.97 -1.28 3.52
CA TYR A 135 -6.75 -2.41 2.62
C TYR A 135 -5.26 -2.67 2.50
N ILE A 136 -4.84 -3.84 2.88
CA ILE A 136 -3.44 -4.27 2.91
C ILE A 136 -3.27 -5.48 2.00
N MET A 137 -2.25 -5.46 1.14
CA MET A 137 -1.75 -6.62 0.45
C MET A 137 -0.22 -6.58 0.49
N ASP A 138 0.37 -7.42 1.32
CA ASP A 138 1.82 -7.40 1.58
C ASP A 138 2.40 -8.81 1.67
N ILE A 139 3.72 -8.89 1.73
CA ILE A 139 4.48 -10.12 1.86
C ILE A 139 4.98 -10.30 3.29
N SER A 140 4.93 -11.53 3.78
CA SER A 140 5.43 -11.86 5.11
C SER A 140 6.89 -12.27 5.09
N LYS A 141 7.55 -12.26 6.24
CA LYS A 141 8.91 -12.79 6.42
C LYS A 141 9.12 -14.19 5.84
N TYR A 142 8.09 -15.01 5.78
CA TYR A 142 8.15 -16.36 5.20
C TYR A 142 8.39 -16.36 3.69
N PHE A 143 8.04 -15.30 2.98
CA PHE A 143 8.36 -15.16 1.57
C PHE A 143 9.88 -14.98 1.37
N PHE A 144 10.50 -14.11 2.16
CA PHE A 144 11.92 -13.82 2.07
C PHE A 144 12.81 -15.00 2.46
N ILE A 145 12.44 -15.75 3.50
CA ILE A 145 13.21 -16.93 3.96
C ILE A 145 13.26 -18.02 2.89
N THR A 146 12.20 -18.18 2.10
CA THR A 146 12.08 -19.31 1.17
C THR A 146 12.66 -19.03 -0.22
N VAL A 147 12.66 -17.78 -0.67
CA VAL A 147 12.97 -17.45 -2.08
C VAL A 147 14.20 -16.54 -2.24
N PHE A 148 14.42 -15.60 -1.31
CA PHE A 148 15.37 -14.51 -1.55
C PHE A 148 16.12 -13.99 -0.30
N ARG A 149 16.46 -14.85 0.65
CA ARG A 149 17.07 -14.44 1.92
C ARG A 149 18.23 -13.43 1.79
N ASN A 150 19.00 -13.49 0.70
CA ASN A 150 20.19 -12.66 0.48
C ASN A 150 19.98 -11.50 -0.51
N PHE A 151 18.86 -11.48 -1.24
CA PHE A 151 18.64 -10.52 -2.34
C PHE A 151 17.71 -9.38 -2.01
N PHE A 152 16.75 -9.57 -1.11
CA PHE A 152 15.75 -8.55 -0.76
C PHE A 152 15.66 -8.39 0.75
N PRO A 153 16.46 -7.51 1.35
CA PRO A 153 16.32 -7.20 2.77
C PRO A 153 15.01 -6.43 2.98
N ALA A 154 14.06 -7.03 3.68
CA ALA A 154 12.95 -6.31 4.24
C ALA A 154 13.42 -5.48 5.43
N GLU A 155 12.97 -4.25 5.54
CA GLU A 155 13.26 -3.39 6.69
C GLU A 155 12.45 -3.81 7.93
N ALA A 156 11.26 -4.38 7.69
CA ALA A 156 10.42 -4.94 8.74
C ALA A 156 10.09 -6.41 8.45
N TYR A 157 10.63 -7.29 9.27
CA TYR A 157 10.34 -8.72 9.21
C TYR A 157 9.13 -9.06 10.07
N PHE A 158 7.94 -9.07 9.49
CA PHE A 158 6.69 -9.41 10.17
C PHE A 158 5.98 -10.61 9.52
N THR A 159 5.08 -11.19 10.29
CA THR A 159 4.05 -12.11 9.79
C THR A 159 2.75 -11.36 9.57
N LYS A 160 1.78 -11.98 8.87
CA LYS A 160 0.42 -11.46 8.81
C LYS A 160 -0.18 -11.28 10.22
N GLU A 161 0.08 -12.21 11.11
CA GLU A 161 -0.39 -12.22 12.49
C GLU A 161 0.18 -11.04 13.29
N ASP A 162 1.45 -10.66 13.06
CA ASP A 162 2.04 -9.48 13.68
C ASP A 162 1.33 -8.20 13.24
N VAL A 163 1.02 -8.08 11.94
CA VAL A 163 0.28 -6.93 11.40
C VAL A 163 -1.14 -6.89 11.99
N ILE A 164 -1.84 -8.03 12.07
CA ILE A 164 -3.17 -8.12 12.67
C ILE A 164 -3.14 -7.62 14.11
N LYS A 165 -2.23 -8.15 14.96
CA LYS A 165 -2.09 -7.71 16.36
C LYS A 165 -1.87 -6.20 16.48
N LYS A 166 -1.08 -5.60 15.57
CA LYS A 166 -0.85 -4.15 15.57
C LYS A 166 -2.09 -3.36 15.14
N LEU A 167 -2.84 -3.85 14.19
CA LEU A 167 -4.10 -3.24 13.76
C LEU A 167 -5.12 -3.27 14.91
N GLU A 168 -5.31 -4.41 15.57
CA GLU A 168 -6.22 -4.57 16.71
C GLU A 168 -5.82 -3.65 17.89
N LYS A 169 -4.52 -3.62 18.26
CA LYS A 169 -3.99 -2.67 19.25
C LYS A 169 -4.30 -1.21 18.89
N ASN A 170 -4.34 -0.92 17.59
CA ASN A 170 -4.71 0.40 17.06
C ASN A 170 -6.22 0.56 16.84
N LYS A 171 -7.07 -0.25 17.45
CA LYS A 171 -8.54 -0.16 17.34
C LYS A 171 -9.01 -0.24 15.88
N PHE A 172 -8.47 -1.20 15.13
CA PHE A 172 -9.04 -1.68 13.90
C PHE A 172 -9.71 -3.02 14.15
N GLU A 173 -10.87 -3.22 13.57
CA GLU A 173 -11.56 -4.51 13.51
C GLU A 173 -11.16 -5.24 12.22
N ILE A 174 -10.71 -6.48 12.32
CA ILE A 174 -10.31 -7.26 11.16
C ILE A 174 -11.55 -7.89 10.51
N LYS A 175 -11.89 -7.46 9.32
CA LYS A 175 -13.04 -7.98 8.57
C LYS A 175 -12.68 -9.26 7.81
N THR A 176 -11.56 -9.28 7.11
CA THR A 176 -11.06 -10.46 6.40
C THR A 176 -9.55 -10.46 6.37
N HIS A 177 -8.97 -11.68 6.36
CA HIS A 177 -7.55 -11.86 6.09
C HIS A 177 -7.33 -13.18 5.34
N LYS A 178 -6.40 -13.19 4.37
CA LYS A 178 -6.09 -14.37 3.53
C LYS A 178 -4.58 -14.47 3.30
N GLY A 179 -4.14 -15.67 2.95
CA GLY A 179 -2.74 -15.94 2.61
C GLY A 179 -1.81 -16.05 3.81
N LYS A 180 -0.60 -16.53 3.58
CA LYS A 180 0.46 -16.69 4.59
C LYS A 180 1.76 -16.01 4.14
N ARG A 181 2.26 -16.30 2.93
CA ARG A 181 3.49 -15.71 2.39
C ARG A 181 3.22 -14.35 1.75
N LEU A 182 2.33 -14.32 0.77
CA LEU A 182 1.63 -13.13 0.30
C LEU A 182 0.28 -13.12 1.00
N PHE A 183 -0.04 -12.06 1.69
CA PHE A 183 -1.29 -11.98 2.46
C PHE A 183 -2.08 -10.71 2.11
N SER A 184 -3.36 -10.74 2.41
CA SER A 184 -4.23 -9.57 2.36
C SER A 184 -5.05 -9.44 3.64
N ILE A 185 -5.28 -8.21 4.07
CA ILE A 185 -6.10 -7.86 5.24
C ILE A 185 -7.02 -6.72 4.84
N ILE A 186 -8.28 -6.79 5.27
CA ILE A 186 -9.21 -5.67 5.29
C ILE A 186 -9.54 -5.39 6.74
N ALA A 187 -9.21 -4.18 7.19
CA ALA A 187 -9.37 -3.76 8.58
C ALA A 187 -10.18 -2.45 8.64
N THR A 188 -11.23 -2.44 9.45
CA THR A 188 -12.12 -1.28 9.65
C THR A 188 -11.69 -0.50 10.88
N LYS A 189 -11.50 0.81 10.75
CA LYS A 189 -11.26 1.70 11.90
C LYS A 189 -12.52 1.86 12.73
N ILE A 190 -12.48 1.46 14.01
CA ILE A 190 -13.54 1.65 15.00
C ILE A 190 -13.32 2.89 15.87
#